data_1c0746dd21d3c96a571e9c62a33e923e
#
_entry.id   1c0746dd21d3c96a571e9c62a33e923e
#
_cell.length_a   1.000
_cell.length_b   1.000
_cell.length_c   1.000
_cell.angle_alpha   90.00
_cell.angle_beta   90.00
_cell.angle_gamma   90.00
#
_symmetry.space_group_name_H-M   'P 1'
#
loop_
_entity.id
_entity.type
_entity.pdbx_description
1 polymer ?
#
loop_
_entity_poly.entity_id
_entity_poly.type
_entity_poly.pdbx_seq_one_letter_code
_entity_poly.pdbx_strand_id
1 'polypeptide(L)'
;MENDYKVADMDLADFGRREISLAENEMPALMALRTKYKDAQPLKGAKVMGCIHMTIQTAVLIETLVDLGAEVRWSGCNIFSTQDHAAAAIAAAGIPVFAWKGQTDEEFDWCIEQTILQDGAPWDANMILDDGGDLTHMVHTKFPDMLETIHGISEETTTGVH
;
A
#
# COMPACT_ATOMS: atom_id res chain seq x y z
N MET A 1 17.35 -14.09 0.93
CA MET A 1 16.34 -13.24 0.29
C MET A 1 16.24 -12.00 1.14
N GLU A 2 16.52 -10.86 0.57
CA GLU A 2 16.30 -9.57 1.25
C GLU A 2 14.80 -9.44 1.52
N ASN A 3 14.44 -8.94 2.70
CA ASN A 3 13.02 -8.78 3.05
C ASN A 3 12.39 -7.73 2.12
N ASP A 4 11.27 -8.05 1.50
CA ASP A 4 10.55 -7.15 0.58
C ASP A 4 9.68 -6.14 1.36
N TYR A 5 10.29 -5.49 2.35
CA TYR A 5 9.70 -4.41 3.14
C TYR A 5 10.79 -3.56 3.81
N LYS A 6 10.43 -2.32 4.17
CA LYS A 6 11.21 -1.49 5.09
C LYS A 6 10.29 -0.65 5.95
N VAL A 7 10.38 -0.86 7.27
CA VAL A 7 9.58 -0.18 8.30
C VAL A 7 10.51 0.30 9.43
N ALA A 8 10.00 1.15 10.33
CA ALA A 8 10.81 1.71 11.42
C ALA A 8 11.25 0.63 12.43
N ASP A 9 10.32 -0.21 12.87
CA ASP A 9 10.55 -1.19 13.93
C ASP A 9 9.54 -2.34 13.85
N MET A 10 10.03 -3.54 13.60
CA MET A 10 9.20 -4.74 13.52
C MET A 10 8.63 -5.20 14.88
N ASP A 11 9.24 -4.80 15.98
CA ASP A 11 8.75 -5.14 17.33
C ASP A 11 7.39 -4.49 17.62
N LEU A 12 6.99 -3.49 16.83
CA LEU A 12 5.67 -2.86 16.90
C LEU A 12 4.54 -3.67 16.24
N ALA A 13 4.84 -4.77 15.57
CA ALA A 13 3.86 -5.52 14.78
C ALA A 13 2.68 -6.04 15.62
N ASP A 14 2.94 -6.56 16.82
CA ASP A 14 1.87 -7.07 17.70
C ASP A 14 0.95 -5.94 18.20
N PHE A 15 1.51 -4.77 18.49
CA PHE A 15 0.71 -3.59 18.81
C PHE A 15 -0.13 -3.16 17.60
N GLY A 16 0.45 -3.06 16.43
CA GLY A 16 -0.25 -2.76 15.20
C GLY A 16 -1.39 -3.74 14.91
N ARG A 17 -1.17 -5.03 15.12
CA ARG A 17 -2.19 -6.06 14.92
C ARG A 17 -3.41 -5.86 15.84
N ARG A 18 -3.19 -5.51 17.09
CA ARG A 18 -4.30 -5.21 18.03
C ARG A 18 -5.09 -3.98 17.59
N GLU A 19 -4.41 -2.92 17.17
CA GLU A 19 -5.05 -1.69 16.69
C GLU A 19 -5.83 -1.92 15.38
N ILE A 20 -5.30 -2.71 14.44
CA ILE A 20 -6.02 -3.11 13.22
C ILE A 20 -7.31 -3.86 13.58
N SER A 21 -7.25 -4.80 14.51
CA SER A 21 -8.43 -5.57 14.94
C SER A 21 -9.50 -4.68 15.57
N LEU A 22 -9.13 -3.62 16.27
CA LEU A 22 -10.08 -2.62 16.78
C LEU A 22 -10.68 -1.79 15.64
N ALA A 23 -9.85 -1.33 14.69
CA ALA A 23 -10.31 -0.53 13.56
C ALA A 23 -11.28 -1.30 12.64
N GLU A 24 -11.12 -2.60 12.49
CA GLU A 24 -12.06 -3.46 11.73
C GLU A 24 -13.50 -3.31 12.26
N ASN A 25 -13.69 -3.19 13.58
CA ASN A 25 -15.01 -2.98 14.17
C ASN A 25 -15.60 -1.58 13.87
N GLU A 26 -14.75 -0.62 13.54
CA GLU A 26 -15.13 0.75 13.20
C GLU A 26 -15.32 0.97 11.69
N MET A 27 -15.03 -0.07 10.88
CA MET A 27 -15.11 -0.04 9.43
C MET A 27 -16.09 -1.12 8.89
N PRO A 28 -17.35 -1.09 9.31
CA PRO A 28 -18.30 -2.18 9.04
C PRO A 28 -18.60 -2.36 7.55
N ALA A 29 -18.59 -1.29 6.76
CA ALA A 29 -18.84 -1.38 5.31
C ALA A 29 -17.73 -2.16 4.61
N LEU A 30 -16.47 -1.87 4.94
CA LEU A 30 -15.31 -2.55 4.35
C LEU A 30 -15.25 -4.02 4.80
N MET A 31 -15.53 -4.30 6.07
CA MET A 31 -15.58 -5.66 6.59
C MET A 31 -16.75 -6.48 6.01
N ALA A 32 -17.88 -5.84 5.73
CA ALA A 32 -19.00 -6.49 5.03
C ALA A 32 -18.63 -6.87 3.59
N LEU A 33 -17.90 -6.01 2.87
CA LEU A 33 -17.36 -6.33 1.54
C LEU A 33 -16.38 -7.50 1.59
N ARG A 34 -15.45 -7.50 2.56
CA ARG A 34 -14.50 -8.59 2.79
C ARG A 34 -15.24 -9.91 2.99
N THR A 35 -16.21 -9.95 3.88
CA THR A 35 -17.00 -11.17 4.15
C THR A 35 -17.82 -11.62 2.93
N LYS A 36 -18.46 -10.67 2.26
CA LYS A 36 -19.36 -10.99 1.13
C LYS A 36 -18.62 -11.57 -0.08
N TYR A 37 -17.41 -11.08 -0.35
CA TYR A 37 -16.70 -11.37 -1.58
C TYR A 37 -15.46 -12.26 -1.40
N LYS A 38 -15.12 -12.65 -0.18
CA LYS A 38 -13.93 -13.45 0.10
C LYS A 38 -13.85 -14.74 -0.74
N ASP A 39 -14.94 -15.48 -0.83
CA ASP A 39 -14.95 -16.74 -1.58
C ASP A 39 -14.94 -16.53 -3.10
N ALA A 40 -15.50 -15.43 -3.57
CA ALA A 40 -15.56 -15.10 -4.99
C ALA A 40 -14.22 -14.59 -5.54
N GLN A 41 -13.30 -14.12 -4.67
CA GLN A 41 -11.98 -13.58 -5.04
C GLN A 41 -12.05 -12.58 -6.23
N PRO A 42 -12.85 -11.50 -6.13
CA PRO A 42 -13.12 -10.61 -7.26
C PRO A 42 -11.88 -9.83 -7.72
N LEU A 43 -10.85 -9.71 -6.86
CA LEU A 43 -9.60 -9.04 -7.17
C LEU A 43 -8.48 -10.01 -7.57
N LYS A 44 -8.80 -11.27 -7.84
CA LYS A 44 -7.79 -12.22 -8.33
C LYS A 44 -7.21 -11.72 -9.65
N GLY A 45 -5.87 -11.58 -9.68
CA GLY A 45 -5.14 -11.00 -10.81
C GLY A 45 -4.97 -9.49 -10.75
N ALA A 46 -5.59 -8.79 -9.79
CA ALA A 46 -5.27 -7.40 -9.53
C ALA A 46 -3.90 -7.30 -8.85
N LYS A 47 -3.03 -6.46 -9.40
CA LYS A 47 -1.69 -6.14 -8.91
C LYS A 47 -1.63 -4.64 -8.64
N VAL A 48 -1.77 -4.27 -7.37
CA VAL A 48 -2.02 -2.90 -6.93
C VAL A 48 -0.77 -2.29 -6.32
N MET A 49 -0.28 -1.22 -6.92
CA MET A 49 0.65 -0.30 -6.27
C MET A 49 -0.13 0.75 -5.51
N GLY A 50 0.13 0.89 -4.21
CA GLY A 50 -0.54 1.87 -3.37
C GLY A 50 0.42 2.90 -2.78
N CYS A 51 -0.01 4.15 -2.73
CA CYS A 51 0.68 5.24 -2.06
C CYS A 51 -0.36 6.10 -1.34
N ILE A 52 -0.77 5.64 -0.17
CA ILE A 52 -1.75 6.31 0.71
C ILE A 52 -1.20 6.26 2.14
N HIS A 53 -1.59 7.22 2.98
CA HIS A 53 -1.16 7.31 4.38
C HIS A 53 -1.14 5.95 5.07
N MET A 54 0.03 5.48 5.51
CA MET A 54 0.17 4.15 6.12
C MET A 54 -0.30 4.16 7.57
N THR A 55 -1.59 4.26 7.73
CA THR A 55 -2.30 4.27 9.00
C THR A 55 -2.94 2.92 9.31
N ILE A 56 -3.49 2.78 10.50
CA ILE A 56 -4.26 1.59 10.90
C ILE A 56 -5.46 1.36 9.97
N GLN A 57 -6.17 2.42 9.56
CA GLN A 57 -7.31 2.31 8.66
C GLN A 57 -6.87 1.85 7.26
N THR A 58 -5.76 2.37 6.76
CA THR A 58 -5.17 1.92 5.50
C THR A 58 -4.71 0.45 5.59
N ALA A 59 -4.22 0.01 6.75
CA ALA A 59 -3.89 -1.40 6.96
C ALA A 59 -5.12 -2.30 6.79
N VAL A 60 -6.28 -1.90 7.30
CA VAL A 60 -7.55 -2.63 7.08
C VAL A 60 -7.92 -2.68 5.59
N LEU A 61 -7.73 -1.57 4.86
CA LEU A 61 -7.92 -1.55 3.41
C LEU A 61 -6.98 -2.52 2.69
N ILE A 62 -5.69 -2.46 2.97
CA ILE A 62 -4.68 -3.33 2.35
C ILE A 62 -5.03 -4.81 2.57
N GLU A 63 -5.32 -5.20 3.79
CA GLU A 63 -5.69 -6.58 4.11
C GLU A 63 -7.01 -6.99 3.45
N THR A 64 -7.95 -6.06 3.27
CA THR A 64 -9.17 -6.32 2.52
C THR A 64 -8.88 -6.59 1.05
N LEU A 65 -8.02 -5.79 0.41
CA LEU A 65 -7.61 -6.02 -0.99
C LEU A 65 -6.96 -7.40 -1.14
N VAL A 66 -6.07 -7.77 -0.22
CA VAL A 66 -5.39 -9.07 -0.24
C VAL A 66 -6.37 -10.22 0.01
N ASP A 67 -7.27 -10.09 0.98
CA ASP A 67 -8.32 -11.09 1.26
C ASP A 67 -9.26 -11.32 0.06
N LEU A 68 -9.46 -10.32 -0.76
CA LEU A 68 -10.26 -10.39 -1.98
C LEU A 68 -9.48 -10.87 -3.22
N GLY A 69 -8.20 -11.16 -3.07
CA GLY A 69 -7.36 -11.80 -4.08
C GLY A 69 -6.29 -10.93 -4.73
N ALA A 70 -6.17 -9.66 -4.37
CA ALA A 70 -5.16 -8.77 -4.93
C ALA A 70 -3.74 -9.08 -4.39
N GLU A 71 -2.76 -8.87 -5.24
CA GLU A 71 -1.37 -8.66 -4.83
C GLU A 71 -1.14 -7.17 -4.63
N VAL A 72 -0.40 -6.80 -3.57
CA VAL A 72 -0.27 -5.40 -3.16
C VAL A 72 1.18 -5.08 -2.83
N ARG A 73 1.65 -3.90 -3.24
CA ARG A 73 2.88 -3.26 -2.77
C ARG A 73 2.54 -1.84 -2.33
N TRP A 74 3.05 -1.38 -1.19
CA TRP A 74 2.56 -0.15 -0.57
C TRP A 74 3.65 0.76 -0.02
N SER A 75 3.43 2.08 -0.15
CA SER A 75 4.20 3.13 0.52
C SER A 75 3.27 4.18 1.12
N GLY A 76 3.79 5.01 2.03
CA GLY A 76 3.07 6.18 2.51
C GLY A 76 3.11 7.34 1.52
N CYS A 77 2.11 8.20 1.55
CA CYS A 77 2.03 9.39 0.70
C CYS A 77 2.49 10.69 1.40
N ASN A 78 3.01 10.57 2.61
CA ASN A 78 3.49 11.73 3.39
C ASN A 78 4.58 11.29 4.38
N ILE A 79 5.61 12.11 4.53
CA ILE A 79 6.78 11.81 5.36
C ILE A 79 6.50 11.73 6.87
N PHE A 80 5.36 12.24 7.36
CA PHE A 80 5.02 12.28 8.78
C PHE A 80 3.78 11.48 9.17
N SER A 81 2.96 11.04 8.21
CA SER A 81 1.64 10.47 8.52
C SER A 81 1.66 8.98 8.86
N THR A 82 2.74 8.26 8.58
CA THR A 82 2.82 6.83 8.87
C THR A 82 2.66 6.55 10.37
N GLN A 83 1.83 5.58 10.70
CA GLN A 83 1.78 4.95 12.01
C GLN A 83 2.69 3.72 11.96
N ASP A 84 3.84 3.78 12.62
CA ASP A 84 4.90 2.77 12.48
C ASP A 84 4.44 1.36 12.89
N HIS A 85 3.54 1.26 13.87
CA HIS A 85 2.95 -0.01 14.27
C HIS A 85 2.00 -0.58 13.21
N ALA A 86 1.33 0.25 12.41
CA ALA A 86 0.52 -0.21 11.28
C ALA A 86 1.41 -0.79 10.17
N ALA A 87 2.48 -0.07 9.81
CA ALA A 87 3.45 -0.54 8.82
C ALA A 87 4.11 -1.86 9.26
N ALA A 88 4.50 -1.98 10.52
CA ALA A 88 5.09 -3.20 11.07
C ALA A 88 4.13 -4.39 11.00
N ALA A 89 2.85 -4.21 11.31
CA ALA A 89 1.85 -5.27 11.24
C ALA A 89 1.63 -5.76 9.79
N ILE A 90 1.60 -4.86 8.82
CA ILE A 90 1.48 -5.21 7.39
C ILE A 90 2.72 -5.97 6.92
N ALA A 91 3.92 -5.52 7.28
CA ALA A 91 5.17 -6.22 6.98
C ALA A 91 5.19 -7.63 7.59
N ALA A 92 4.77 -7.77 8.85
CA ALA A 92 4.68 -9.05 9.54
C ALA A 92 3.66 -10.02 8.89
N ALA A 93 2.63 -9.50 8.24
CA ALA A 93 1.68 -10.28 7.44
C ALA A 93 2.25 -10.72 6.08
N GLY A 94 3.47 -10.36 5.74
CA GLY A 94 4.15 -10.72 4.50
C GLY A 94 3.75 -9.86 3.30
N ILE A 95 3.17 -8.69 3.53
CA ILE A 95 2.77 -7.75 2.48
C ILE A 95 3.91 -6.74 2.29
N PRO A 96 4.42 -6.55 1.06
CA PRO A 96 5.45 -5.55 0.78
C PRO A 96 4.99 -4.14 1.14
N VAL A 97 5.70 -3.51 2.08
CA VAL A 97 5.40 -2.17 2.58
C VAL A 97 6.68 -1.41 2.88
N PHE A 98 6.74 -0.16 2.45
CA PHE A 98 7.90 0.72 2.58
C PHE A 98 7.40 2.04 3.16
N ALA A 99 7.40 2.17 4.49
CA ALA A 99 6.87 3.35 5.17
C ALA A 99 7.38 3.45 6.62
N TRP A 100 7.77 4.64 7.04
CA TRP A 100 8.02 5.00 8.43
C TRP A 100 7.82 6.50 8.63
N LYS A 101 7.56 6.88 9.86
CA LYS A 101 7.34 8.28 10.23
C LYS A 101 8.68 9.03 10.33
N GLY A 102 8.73 10.23 9.74
CA GLY A 102 9.91 11.10 9.83
C GLY A 102 10.95 10.80 8.74
N GLN A 103 10.50 10.45 7.55
CA GLN A 103 11.37 10.27 6.38
C GLN A 103 11.97 11.59 5.92
N THR A 104 13.15 11.54 5.31
CA THR A 104 13.64 12.60 4.42
C THR A 104 12.92 12.51 3.07
N ASP A 105 13.04 13.55 2.24
CA ASP A 105 12.46 13.54 0.89
C ASP A 105 13.06 12.44 0.03
N GLU A 106 14.37 12.17 0.16
CA GLU A 106 15.04 11.09 -0.56
C GLU A 106 14.58 9.70 -0.11
N GLU A 107 14.33 9.52 1.20
CA GLU A 107 13.78 8.27 1.73
C GLU A 107 12.33 8.05 1.28
N PHE A 108 11.55 9.11 1.21
CA PHE A 108 10.18 9.09 0.69
C PHE A 108 10.16 8.67 -0.78
N ASP A 109 10.96 9.29 -1.63
CA ASP A 109 11.10 8.93 -3.04
C ASP A 109 11.57 7.48 -3.22
N TRP A 110 12.54 7.05 -2.41
CA TRP A 110 13.01 5.68 -2.42
C TRP A 110 11.90 4.68 -2.08
N CYS A 111 11.05 4.97 -1.09
CA CYS A 111 9.93 4.11 -0.72
C CYS A 111 8.92 3.96 -1.86
N ILE A 112 8.60 5.03 -2.56
CA ILE A 112 7.72 5.00 -3.73
C ILE A 112 8.37 4.14 -4.83
N GLU A 113 9.66 4.31 -5.08
CA GLU A 113 10.39 3.51 -6.07
C GLU A 113 10.37 2.02 -5.72
N GLN A 114 10.55 1.64 -4.44
CA GLN A 114 10.45 0.24 -4.01
C GLN A 114 9.03 -0.35 -4.19
N THR A 115 8.01 0.48 -4.12
CA THR A 115 6.63 0.07 -4.43
C THR A 115 6.47 -0.31 -5.90
N ILE A 116 7.22 0.36 -6.78
CA ILE A 116 7.22 0.10 -8.23
C ILE A 116 8.11 -1.10 -8.59
N LEU A 117 9.24 -1.27 -7.88
CA LEU A 117 10.23 -2.28 -8.18
C LEU A 117 10.02 -3.56 -7.38
N GLN A 118 10.18 -4.69 -8.03
CA GLN A 118 10.31 -6.01 -7.41
C GLN A 118 11.60 -6.65 -7.93
N ASP A 119 12.47 -7.08 -7.02
CA ASP A 119 13.77 -7.65 -7.37
C ASP A 119 14.60 -6.75 -8.31
N GLY A 120 14.49 -5.43 -8.14
CA GLY A 120 15.24 -4.43 -8.91
C GLY A 120 14.70 -4.13 -10.31
N ALA A 121 13.55 -4.67 -10.69
CA ALA A 121 12.87 -4.41 -11.95
C ALA A 121 11.43 -3.92 -11.75
N PRO A 122 10.87 -3.14 -12.69
CA PRO A 122 9.46 -2.74 -12.62
C PRO A 122 8.54 -3.96 -12.44
N TRP A 123 7.69 -3.90 -11.41
CA TRP A 123 6.69 -4.92 -11.16
C TRP A 123 5.58 -4.85 -12.23
N ASP A 124 4.98 -5.97 -12.56
CA ASP A 124 3.89 -6.06 -13.54
C ASP A 124 2.53 -5.63 -12.96
N ALA A 125 2.52 -4.50 -12.23
CA ALA A 125 1.32 -3.90 -11.68
C ALA A 125 0.33 -3.50 -12.77
N ASN A 126 -0.96 -3.61 -12.45
CA ASN A 126 -2.03 -3.22 -13.37
C ASN A 126 -3.02 -2.19 -12.78
N MET A 127 -2.83 -1.80 -11.53
CA MET A 127 -3.67 -0.79 -10.86
C MET A 127 -2.83 0.09 -9.93
N ILE A 128 -3.23 1.35 -9.82
CA ILE A 128 -2.65 2.33 -8.88
C ILE A 128 -3.76 2.86 -7.96
N LEU A 129 -3.46 2.88 -6.65
CA LEU A 129 -4.18 3.67 -5.64
C LEU A 129 -3.23 4.73 -5.11
N ASP A 130 -3.54 6.01 -5.33
CA ASP A 130 -2.65 7.12 -4.99
C ASP A 130 -3.37 8.18 -4.15
N ASP A 131 -2.60 8.95 -3.43
CA ASP A 131 -3.04 10.12 -2.67
C ASP A 131 -1.97 11.21 -2.81
N GLY A 132 -2.31 12.27 -3.54
CA GLY A 132 -1.41 13.36 -3.85
C GLY A 132 -0.63 13.22 -5.16
N GLY A 133 -0.70 12.07 -5.83
CA GLY A 133 -0.19 11.88 -7.19
C GLY A 133 1.30 11.54 -7.32
N ASP A 134 2.06 11.39 -6.23
CA ASP A 134 3.52 11.18 -6.30
C ASP A 134 3.88 9.83 -6.94
N LEU A 135 3.18 8.75 -6.61
CA LEU A 135 3.39 7.44 -7.23
C LEU A 135 3.06 7.49 -8.74
N THR A 136 1.92 8.04 -9.08
CA THR A 136 1.47 8.19 -10.47
C THR A 136 2.46 9.03 -11.28
N HIS A 137 2.94 10.13 -10.69
CA HIS A 137 3.95 10.98 -11.31
C HIS A 137 5.27 10.23 -11.55
N MET A 138 5.73 9.45 -10.58
CA MET A 138 6.97 8.66 -10.72
C MET A 138 6.84 7.60 -11.82
N VAL A 139 5.71 6.93 -11.94
CA VAL A 139 5.45 5.98 -13.03
C VAL A 139 5.52 6.68 -14.38
N HIS A 140 4.87 7.83 -14.54
CA HIS A 140 4.91 8.59 -15.79
C HIS A 140 6.30 9.09 -16.17
N THR A 141 7.12 9.48 -15.20
CA THR A 141 8.42 10.12 -15.48
C THR A 141 9.58 9.15 -15.54
N LYS A 142 9.59 8.11 -14.70
CA LYS A 142 10.70 7.16 -14.60
C LYS A 142 10.41 5.80 -15.24
N PHE A 143 9.13 5.37 -15.28
CA PHE A 143 8.74 4.04 -15.71
C PHE A 143 7.56 4.07 -16.71
N PRO A 144 7.63 4.88 -17.77
CA PRO A 144 6.49 5.10 -18.67
C PRO A 144 6.00 3.84 -19.38
N ASP A 145 6.86 2.84 -19.58
CA ASP A 145 6.47 1.57 -20.20
C ASP A 145 5.43 0.79 -19.36
N MET A 146 5.37 1.02 -18.05
CA MET A 146 4.37 0.40 -17.17
C MET A 146 2.94 0.87 -17.48
N LEU A 147 2.78 2.05 -18.10
CA LEU A 147 1.46 2.58 -18.46
C LEU A 147 0.71 1.68 -19.45
N GLU A 148 1.41 0.83 -20.20
CA GLU A 148 0.80 -0.13 -21.09
C GLU A 148 0.04 -1.25 -20.36
N THR A 149 0.45 -1.56 -19.12
CA THR A 149 -0.15 -2.63 -18.30
C THR A 149 -1.10 -2.11 -17.23
N ILE A 150 -1.06 -0.81 -16.91
CA ILE A 150 -1.93 -0.19 -15.89
C ILE A 150 -3.29 0.09 -16.51
N HIS A 151 -4.32 -0.57 -15.96
CA HIS A 151 -5.71 -0.46 -16.44
C HIS A 151 -6.53 0.60 -15.72
N GLY A 152 -6.10 1.04 -14.54
CA GLY A 152 -6.82 2.04 -13.75
C GLY A 152 -5.97 2.70 -12.69
N ILE A 153 -6.28 3.97 -12.45
CA ILE A 153 -5.70 4.79 -11.39
C ILE A 153 -6.85 5.37 -10.58
N SER A 154 -6.80 5.23 -9.26
CA SER A 154 -7.71 5.89 -8.33
C SER A 154 -6.92 6.85 -7.47
N GLU A 155 -7.32 8.12 -7.48
CA GLU A 155 -6.70 9.19 -6.70
C GLU A 155 -7.65 9.60 -5.57
N GLU A 156 -7.14 9.65 -4.33
CA GLU A 156 -7.98 10.00 -3.18
C GLU A 156 -8.26 11.48 -3.07
N THR A 157 -7.31 12.33 -3.45
CA THR A 157 -7.41 13.77 -3.24
C THR A 157 -7.43 14.58 -4.53
N THR A 158 -8.02 15.77 -4.46
CA THR A 158 -7.98 16.73 -5.57
C THR A 158 -6.58 17.25 -5.87
N THR A 159 -5.65 17.20 -4.90
CA THR A 159 -4.26 17.61 -5.09
C THR A 159 -3.55 16.75 -6.14
N GLY A 160 -3.78 15.44 -6.13
CA GLY A 160 -3.17 14.52 -7.10
C GLY A 160 -3.85 14.51 -8.47
N VAL A 161 -5.04 15.10 -8.60
CA VAL A 161 -5.76 15.18 -9.88
C VAL A 161 -5.24 16.34 -10.76
N HIS A 162 -4.61 17.33 -10.17
CA HIS A 162 -4.04 18.50 -10.85
C HIS A 162 -2.58 18.29 -11.24
#